data_b55a63c5be8dd22e153301b09a47302a
#
_entry.id   b55a63c5be8dd22e153301b09a47302a
#
_cell.length_a   1.000
_cell.length_b   1.000
_cell.length_c   1.000
_cell.angle_alpha   90.00
_cell.angle_beta   90.00
_cell.angle_gamma   90.00
#
_symmetry.space_group_name_H-M   'P 1'
#
loop_
_entity.id
_entity.type
_entity.pdbx_description
1 polymer ?
#
loop_
_entity_poly.entity_id
_entity_poly.type
_entity_poly.pdbx_seq_one_letter_code
_entity_poly.pdbx_strand_id
1 'polypeptide(L)'
;MKTPGVEVLSLMAYRMEAIAIGHIALQHHMCWDKAPSMNVFFDGKQVIEGQATGFTNAAIEAAIINCRAVLEFLGLKGDKKSSIQISERTKRTMKDDIGVEKFNGLVMLTKAKAISAYPGTATDAEAALALIFNLANKGLAHTTQSFKLHGGNGHLLDIAFRGVPILLINGFYAPLGIEPPAYEIKWRRRVA
;
A
#
# COMPACT_ATOMS: atom_id res chain seq x y z
N MET A 1 21.78 -18.08 -6.61
CA MET A 1 20.72 -17.36 -5.89
C MET A 1 21.21 -15.94 -5.64
N LYS A 2 20.38 -14.94 -5.87
CA LYS A 2 20.84 -13.54 -5.92
C LYS A 2 20.43 -12.81 -4.64
N THR A 3 21.38 -12.16 -3.96
CA THR A 3 21.09 -11.19 -2.90
C THR A 3 20.46 -9.96 -3.54
N PRO A 4 19.44 -9.31 -2.92
CA PRO A 4 18.88 -8.09 -3.46
C PRO A 4 19.95 -6.99 -3.53
N GLY A 5 20.04 -6.33 -4.68
CA GLY A 5 20.91 -5.16 -4.85
C GLY A 5 20.31 -3.93 -4.17
N VAL A 6 21.15 -2.89 -3.98
CA VAL A 6 20.76 -1.61 -3.37
C VAL A 6 19.54 -0.99 -4.06
N GLU A 7 19.42 -1.14 -5.39
CA GLU A 7 18.28 -0.62 -6.16
C GLU A 7 16.94 -1.22 -5.73
N VAL A 8 16.89 -2.54 -5.50
CA VAL A 8 15.67 -3.21 -5.06
C VAL A 8 15.32 -2.82 -3.63
N LEU A 9 16.31 -2.74 -2.75
CA LEU A 9 16.12 -2.31 -1.36
C LEU A 9 15.61 -0.86 -1.30
N SER A 10 16.21 0.05 -2.08
CA SER A 10 15.78 1.45 -2.17
C SER A 10 14.37 1.58 -2.73
N LEU A 11 14.02 0.77 -3.75
CA LEU A 11 12.67 0.76 -4.30
C LEU A 11 11.63 0.28 -3.27
N MET A 12 11.95 -0.77 -2.51
CA MET A 12 11.04 -1.27 -1.46
C MET A 12 10.90 -0.27 -0.32
N ALA A 13 11.99 0.41 0.08
CA ALA A 13 11.97 1.50 1.07
C ALA A 13 11.05 2.64 0.62
N TYR A 14 11.21 3.12 -0.61
CA TYR A 14 10.35 4.14 -1.22
C TYR A 14 8.86 3.74 -1.18
N ARG A 15 8.55 2.47 -1.53
CA ARG A 15 7.16 2.00 -1.51
C ARG A 15 6.58 1.98 -0.10
N MET A 16 7.36 1.53 0.90
CA MET A 16 6.93 1.54 2.30
C MET A 16 6.65 2.96 2.80
N GLU A 17 7.53 3.91 2.48
CA GLU A 17 7.36 5.32 2.82
C GLU A 17 6.10 5.92 2.15
N ALA A 18 5.89 5.67 0.87
CA ALA A 18 4.70 6.14 0.15
C ALA A 18 3.40 5.57 0.76
N ILE A 19 3.41 4.30 1.18
CA ILE A 19 2.27 3.68 1.89
C ILE A 19 2.05 4.37 3.25
N ALA A 20 3.11 4.65 4.01
CA ALA A 20 3.00 5.32 5.30
C ALA A 20 2.44 6.76 5.17
N ILE A 21 2.89 7.52 4.17
CA ILE A 21 2.35 8.85 3.86
C ILE A 21 0.86 8.77 3.52
N GLY A 22 0.47 7.81 2.66
CA GLY A 22 -0.93 7.61 2.30
C GLY A 22 -1.79 7.16 3.48
N HIS A 23 -1.24 6.37 4.41
CA HIS A 23 -1.94 5.99 5.65
C HIS A 23 -2.23 7.22 6.52
N ILE A 24 -1.25 8.11 6.72
CA ILE A 24 -1.44 9.37 7.45
C ILE A 24 -2.50 10.23 6.75
N ALA A 25 -2.42 10.35 5.42
CA ALA A 25 -3.39 11.09 4.64
C ALA A 25 -4.81 10.53 4.79
N LEU A 26 -4.96 9.20 4.79
CA LEU A 26 -6.23 8.51 5.02
C LEU A 26 -6.78 8.81 6.42
N GLN A 27 -5.96 8.74 7.46
CA GLN A 27 -6.36 9.04 8.83
C GLN A 27 -6.92 10.47 8.95
N HIS A 28 -6.24 11.45 8.36
CA HIS A 28 -6.75 12.82 8.31
C HIS A 28 -8.06 12.93 7.55
N HIS A 29 -8.11 12.33 6.36
CA HIS A 29 -9.29 12.37 5.49
C HIS A 29 -10.53 11.80 6.19
N MET A 30 -10.37 10.72 6.94
CA MET A 30 -11.46 10.08 7.69
C MET A 30 -11.96 10.88 8.90
N CYS A 31 -11.17 11.85 9.39
CA CYS A 31 -11.54 12.70 10.52
C CYS A 31 -12.25 14.00 10.12
N TRP A 32 -12.39 14.30 8.83
CA TRP A 32 -12.96 15.57 8.38
C TRP A 32 -14.41 15.42 7.94
N ASP A 33 -15.30 16.21 8.53
CA ASP A 33 -16.65 16.43 8.00
C ASP A 33 -16.59 17.28 6.72
N LYS A 34 -15.66 18.25 6.71
CA LYS A 34 -15.37 19.11 5.57
C LYS A 34 -13.86 19.29 5.45
N ALA A 35 -13.36 19.15 4.24
CA ALA A 35 -11.93 19.33 3.98
C ALA A 35 -11.47 20.75 4.40
N PRO A 36 -10.43 20.87 5.25
CA PRO A 36 -9.86 22.16 5.60
C PRO A 36 -9.07 22.76 4.44
N SER A 37 -8.77 24.07 4.55
CA SER A 37 -7.77 24.71 3.70
C SER A 37 -6.37 24.17 4.01
N MET A 38 -5.51 24.15 3.00
CA MET A 38 -4.12 23.70 3.09
C MET A 38 -3.21 24.76 2.49
N ASN A 39 -2.12 25.04 3.21
CA ASN A 39 -1.02 25.86 2.71
C ASN A 39 0.27 25.03 2.78
N VAL A 40 1.02 24.97 1.68
CA VAL A 40 2.33 24.30 1.62
C VAL A 40 3.42 25.35 1.50
N PHE A 41 4.47 25.19 2.29
CA PHE A 41 5.61 26.09 2.35
C PHE A 41 6.90 25.32 2.02
N PHE A 42 7.74 25.89 1.16
CA PHE A 42 9.12 25.45 0.95
C PHE A 42 10.04 26.59 1.38
N ASP A 43 10.95 26.29 2.30
CA ASP A 43 11.89 27.28 2.85
C ASP A 43 11.21 28.59 3.32
N GLY A 44 10.05 28.44 3.97
CA GLY A 44 9.28 29.57 4.50
C GLY A 44 8.46 30.35 3.45
N LYS A 45 8.54 29.98 2.16
CA LYS A 45 7.73 30.58 1.10
C LYS A 45 6.52 29.71 0.80
N GLN A 46 5.33 30.30 0.84
CA GLN A 46 4.11 29.61 0.44
C GLN A 46 4.15 29.31 -1.07
N VAL A 47 3.99 28.03 -1.43
CA VAL A 47 4.06 27.55 -2.82
C VAL A 47 2.73 26.98 -3.31
N ILE A 48 1.88 26.49 -2.39
CA ILE A 48 0.55 25.97 -2.72
C ILE A 48 -0.45 26.48 -1.68
N GLU A 49 -1.63 26.88 -2.18
CA GLU A 49 -2.83 27.12 -1.40
C GLU A 49 -4.00 26.36 -2.04
N GLY A 50 -4.82 25.71 -1.23
CA GLY A 50 -5.95 24.93 -1.72
C GLY A 50 -6.68 24.19 -0.63
N GLN A 51 -7.42 23.15 -1.02
CA GLN A 51 -8.04 22.23 -0.07
C GLN A 51 -7.11 21.07 0.24
N ALA A 52 -7.11 20.63 1.50
CA ALA A 52 -6.28 19.51 1.96
C ALA A 52 -6.54 18.20 1.19
N THR A 53 -7.73 18.03 0.62
CA THR A 53 -8.05 16.88 -0.25
C THR A 53 -7.18 16.81 -1.50
N GLY A 54 -6.65 17.92 -1.99
CA GLY A 54 -5.70 17.93 -3.10
C GLY A 54 -4.42 17.16 -2.79
N PHE A 55 -3.98 17.21 -1.52
CA PHE A 55 -2.84 16.42 -1.04
C PHE A 55 -3.27 15.00 -0.64
N THR A 56 -4.31 14.86 0.20
CA THR A 56 -4.66 13.55 0.77
C THR A 56 -5.12 12.57 -0.27
N ASN A 57 -5.90 13.00 -1.28
CA ASN A 57 -6.32 12.12 -2.36
C ASN A 57 -5.11 11.58 -3.13
N ALA A 58 -4.20 12.44 -3.56
CA ALA A 58 -3.00 12.03 -4.28
C ALA A 58 -2.12 11.08 -3.46
N ALA A 59 -1.96 11.34 -2.16
CA ALA A 59 -1.18 10.47 -1.27
C ALA A 59 -1.84 9.10 -1.07
N ILE A 60 -3.17 9.05 -0.91
CA ILE A 60 -3.93 7.80 -0.79
C ILE A 60 -3.85 6.99 -2.09
N GLU A 61 -4.01 7.63 -3.24
CA GLU A 61 -3.89 6.99 -4.55
C GLU A 61 -2.48 6.42 -4.78
N ALA A 62 -1.44 7.18 -4.45
CA ALA A 62 -0.07 6.70 -4.49
C ALA A 62 0.15 5.48 -3.59
N ALA A 63 -0.39 5.50 -2.37
CA ALA A 63 -0.31 4.36 -1.44
C ALA A 63 -1.00 3.11 -2.00
N ILE A 64 -2.18 3.24 -2.62
CA ILE A 64 -2.89 2.12 -3.25
C ILE A 64 -2.01 1.46 -4.34
N ILE A 65 -1.40 2.27 -5.22
CA ILE A 65 -0.52 1.76 -6.28
C ILE A 65 0.72 1.08 -5.69
N ASN A 66 1.33 1.66 -4.64
CA ASN A 66 2.49 1.09 -4.00
C ASN A 66 2.15 -0.19 -3.21
N CYS A 67 1.00 -0.26 -2.54
CA CYS A 67 0.50 -1.49 -1.93
C CYS A 67 0.35 -2.61 -2.97
N ARG A 68 -0.32 -2.33 -4.10
CA ARG A 68 -0.44 -3.30 -5.19
C ARG A 68 0.91 -3.81 -5.65
N ALA A 69 1.85 -2.92 -5.91
CA ALA A 69 3.17 -3.30 -6.39
C ALA A 69 3.94 -4.18 -5.38
N VAL A 70 3.82 -3.90 -4.07
CA VAL A 70 4.39 -4.74 -3.01
C VAL A 70 3.71 -6.11 -2.96
N LEU A 71 2.39 -6.18 -3.05
CA LEU A 71 1.66 -7.45 -3.07
C LEU A 71 2.02 -8.30 -4.29
N GLU A 72 2.14 -7.68 -5.48
CA GLU A 72 2.59 -8.37 -6.70
C GLU A 72 4.04 -8.85 -6.57
N PHE A 73 4.92 -8.06 -5.97
CA PHE A 73 6.30 -8.47 -5.65
C PHE A 73 6.32 -9.70 -4.74
N LEU A 74 5.46 -9.76 -3.73
CA LEU A 74 5.33 -10.88 -2.81
C LEU A 74 4.64 -12.11 -3.43
N GLY A 75 4.09 -12.02 -4.65
CA GLY A 75 3.48 -13.13 -5.36
C GLY A 75 1.96 -13.21 -5.27
N LEU A 76 1.31 -12.14 -4.82
CA LEU A 76 -0.15 -12.04 -4.75
C LEU A 76 -0.71 -11.27 -5.95
N LYS A 77 -1.98 -11.49 -6.26
CA LYS A 77 -2.74 -10.75 -7.28
C LYS A 77 -4.23 -10.71 -6.93
N GLY A 78 -4.96 -9.78 -7.52
CA GLY A 78 -6.42 -9.79 -7.45
C GLY A 78 -7.00 -11.02 -8.15
N ASP A 79 -8.05 -11.59 -7.62
CA ASP A 79 -8.75 -12.69 -8.27
C ASP A 79 -9.55 -12.15 -9.47
N LYS A 80 -9.47 -12.85 -10.62
CA LYS A 80 -10.17 -12.43 -11.85
C LYS A 80 -11.67 -12.69 -11.80
N LYS A 81 -12.09 -13.64 -10.96
CA LYS A 81 -13.50 -14.09 -10.86
C LYS A 81 -14.24 -13.40 -9.73
N SER A 82 -13.53 -12.85 -8.76
CA SER A 82 -14.09 -12.23 -7.56
C SER A 82 -13.37 -10.94 -7.19
N SER A 83 -14.12 -9.85 -7.09
CA SER A 83 -13.58 -8.55 -6.69
C SER A 83 -13.27 -8.44 -5.20
N ILE A 84 -13.67 -9.41 -4.40
CA ILE A 84 -13.48 -9.44 -2.94
C ILE A 84 -12.44 -10.47 -2.50
N GLN A 85 -11.74 -11.09 -3.45
CA GLN A 85 -10.76 -12.13 -3.18
C GLN A 85 -9.41 -11.81 -3.82
N ILE A 86 -8.36 -12.35 -3.19
CA ILE A 86 -7.01 -12.40 -3.75
C ILE A 86 -6.66 -13.83 -4.15
N SER A 87 -5.71 -13.97 -5.05
CA SER A 87 -5.14 -15.24 -5.45
C SER A 87 -3.62 -15.18 -5.52
N GLU A 88 -3.00 -16.34 -5.53
CA GLU A 88 -1.56 -16.46 -5.68
C GLU A 88 -1.16 -16.30 -7.16
N ARG A 89 -0.03 -15.67 -7.39
CA ARG A 89 0.57 -15.57 -8.71
C ARG A 89 1.23 -16.91 -9.07
N THR A 90 0.76 -17.57 -10.11
CA THR A 90 1.28 -18.88 -10.52
C THR A 90 2.52 -18.80 -11.41
N LYS A 91 2.71 -17.69 -12.13
CA LYS A 91 3.85 -17.45 -13.03
C LYS A 91 4.21 -15.97 -13.05
N ARG A 92 5.47 -15.68 -13.40
CA ARG A 92 5.86 -14.32 -13.78
C ARG A 92 5.09 -13.90 -15.00
N THR A 93 4.52 -12.71 -14.95
CA THR A 93 3.72 -12.20 -16.06
C THR A 93 4.59 -11.60 -17.16
N MET A 94 5.70 -10.98 -16.79
CA MET A 94 6.61 -10.30 -17.73
C MET A 94 8.07 -10.67 -17.45
N LYS A 95 8.91 -10.61 -18.51
CA LYS A 95 10.34 -10.96 -18.43
C LYS A 95 11.10 -10.10 -17.43
N ASP A 96 10.70 -8.83 -17.33
CA ASP A 96 11.38 -7.82 -16.52
C ASP A 96 10.79 -7.66 -15.11
N ASP A 97 9.69 -8.35 -14.80
CA ASP A 97 9.09 -8.33 -13.46
C ASP A 97 10.06 -8.91 -12.43
N ILE A 98 10.18 -8.21 -11.29
CA ILE A 98 10.93 -8.66 -10.14
C ILE A 98 9.94 -9.18 -9.09
N GLY A 99 10.08 -10.44 -8.71
CA GLY A 99 9.35 -11.06 -7.62
C GLY A 99 10.29 -11.55 -6.52
N VAL A 100 9.74 -11.73 -5.32
CA VAL A 100 10.49 -12.18 -4.13
C VAL A 100 11.22 -13.50 -4.37
N GLU A 101 10.68 -14.37 -5.21
CA GLU A 101 11.27 -15.68 -5.57
C GLU A 101 12.58 -15.59 -6.37
N LYS A 102 13.01 -14.38 -6.75
CA LYS A 102 14.33 -14.18 -7.37
C LYS A 102 15.49 -14.17 -6.36
N PHE A 103 15.19 -14.08 -5.07
CA PHE A 103 16.18 -13.84 -4.02
C PHE A 103 16.34 -15.05 -3.09
N ASN A 104 17.57 -15.52 -2.91
CA ASN A 104 18.08 -16.43 -1.86
C ASN A 104 17.09 -17.47 -1.26
N GLY A 105 16.36 -18.20 -2.12
CA GLY A 105 15.45 -19.24 -1.64
C GLY A 105 14.14 -18.71 -1.05
N LEU A 106 13.86 -17.40 -1.18
CA LEU A 106 12.58 -16.87 -0.83
C LEU A 106 11.48 -17.45 -1.72
N VAL A 107 10.34 -17.65 -1.13
CA VAL A 107 9.14 -18.18 -1.80
C VAL A 107 8.06 -17.12 -1.84
N MET A 108 7.22 -17.18 -2.87
CA MET A 108 6.04 -16.34 -2.95
C MET A 108 5.13 -16.56 -1.74
N LEU A 109 4.55 -15.47 -1.26
CA LEU A 109 3.62 -15.50 -0.15
C LEU A 109 2.34 -16.22 -0.58
N THR A 110 1.88 -17.16 0.24
CA THR A 110 0.58 -17.79 0.02
C THR A 110 -0.54 -16.87 0.50
N LYS A 111 -1.72 -17.00 -0.11
CA LYS A 111 -2.93 -16.31 0.33
C LYS A 111 -3.19 -16.54 1.83
N ALA A 112 -3.08 -17.77 2.30
CA ALA A 112 -3.31 -18.12 3.69
C ALA A 112 -2.36 -17.36 4.64
N LYS A 113 -1.06 -17.29 4.31
CA LYS A 113 -0.07 -16.52 5.10
C LYS A 113 -0.35 -15.02 5.08
N ALA A 114 -0.76 -14.47 3.93
CA ALA A 114 -1.09 -13.05 3.83
C ALA A 114 -2.26 -12.67 4.72
N ILE A 115 -3.31 -13.49 4.73
CA ILE A 115 -4.51 -13.26 5.53
C ILE A 115 -4.24 -13.45 7.02
N SER A 116 -3.50 -14.50 7.41
CA SER A 116 -3.20 -14.81 8.81
C SER A 116 -2.26 -13.81 9.49
N ALA A 117 -1.58 -12.97 8.75
CA ALA A 117 -0.74 -11.90 9.31
C ALA A 117 -1.57 -10.75 9.93
N TYR A 118 -2.84 -10.64 9.60
CA TYR A 118 -3.73 -9.66 10.19
C TYR A 118 -4.32 -10.20 11.50
N PRO A 119 -4.28 -9.42 12.61
CA PRO A 119 -4.78 -9.88 13.91
C PRO A 119 -6.31 -9.90 14.04
N GLY A 120 -7.04 -9.31 13.07
CA GLY A 120 -8.50 -9.29 13.01
C GLY A 120 -9.09 -10.47 12.24
N THR A 121 -10.26 -10.26 11.61
CA THR A 121 -10.92 -11.33 10.88
C THR A 121 -10.22 -11.64 9.56
N ALA A 122 -10.19 -12.91 9.17
CA ALA A 122 -9.64 -13.35 7.88
C ALA A 122 -10.40 -12.72 6.70
N THR A 123 -11.71 -12.50 6.86
CA THR A 123 -12.58 -11.88 5.86
C THR A 123 -12.18 -10.41 5.61
N ASP A 124 -11.93 -9.63 6.68
CA ASP A 124 -11.49 -8.24 6.54
C ASP A 124 -10.09 -8.15 5.95
N ALA A 125 -9.20 -9.04 6.35
CA ALA A 125 -7.86 -9.13 5.76
C ALA A 125 -7.91 -9.36 4.26
N GLU A 126 -8.66 -10.35 3.80
CA GLU A 126 -8.79 -10.65 2.39
C GLU A 126 -9.49 -9.52 1.63
N ALA A 127 -10.57 -8.97 2.17
CA ALA A 127 -11.30 -7.86 1.55
C ALA A 127 -10.43 -6.62 1.40
N ALA A 128 -9.59 -6.28 2.41
CA ALA A 128 -8.67 -5.16 2.37
C ALA A 128 -7.61 -5.33 1.26
N LEU A 129 -7.00 -6.51 1.15
CA LEU A 129 -6.01 -6.78 0.10
C LEU A 129 -6.65 -6.82 -1.29
N ALA A 130 -7.85 -7.39 -1.44
CA ALA A 130 -8.60 -7.42 -2.70
C ALA A 130 -8.99 -6.00 -3.14
N LEU A 131 -9.38 -5.13 -2.20
CA LEU A 131 -9.71 -3.74 -2.47
C LEU A 131 -8.54 -2.99 -3.11
N ILE A 132 -7.30 -3.21 -2.64
CA ILE A 132 -6.10 -2.61 -3.25
C ILE A 132 -6.01 -2.94 -4.73
N PHE A 133 -6.17 -4.21 -5.12
CA PHE A 133 -6.12 -4.61 -6.53
C PHE A 133 -7.27 -4.00 -7.34
N ASN A 134 -8.47 -3.95 -6.78
CA ASN A 134 -9.62 -3.37 -7.47
C ASN A 134 -9.46 -1.88 -7.73
N LEU A 135 -9.07 -1.12 -6.71
CA LEU A 135 -8.86 0.33 -6.83
C LEU A 135 -7.71 0.62 -7.78
N ALA A 136 -6.57 -0.06 -7.64
CA ALA A 136 -5.43 0.15 -8.52
C ALA A 136 -5.73 -0.20 -10.00
N ASN A 137 -6.51 -1.26 -10.25
CA ASN A 137 -6.81 -1.71 -11.62
C ASN A 137 -7.95 -0.94 -12.28
N LYS A 138 -9.03 -0.68 -11.55
CA LYS A 138 -10.25 -0.11 -12.12
C LYS A 138 -10.47 1.35 -11.71
N GLY A 139 -10.17 1.69 -10.45
CA GLY A 139 -10.44 3.02 -9.92
C GLY A 139 -9.44 4.06 -10.41
N LEU A 140 -8.13 3.75 -10.35
CA LEU A 140 -7.06 4.69 -10.69
C LEU A 140 -6.63 4.61 -12.16
N ALA A 141 -6.69 3.43 -12.77
CA ALA A 141 -6.31 3.24 -14.16
C ALA A 141 -7.41 3.62 -15.18
N HIS A 142 -8.67 3.66 -14.75
CA HIS A 142 -9.81 3.95 -15.61
C HIS A 142 -10.80 4.88 -14.91
N THR A 143 -11.37 5.85 -15.64
CA THR A 143 -12.48 6.67 -15.16
C THR A 143 -13.74 5.80 -15.09
N THR A 144 -14.07 5.28 -13.91
CA THR A 144 -15.27 4.45 -13.70
C THR A 144 -16.25 5.13 -12.75
N GLN A 145 -17.54 4.93 -12.98
CA GLN A 145 -18.60 5.48 -12.12
C GLN A 145 -18.56 4.91 -10.69
N SER A 146 -17.90 3.78 -10.49
CA SER A 146 -17.78 3.07 -9.20
C SER A 146 -16.61 3.57 -8.34
N PHE A 147 -15.77 4.47 -8.84
CA PHE A 147 -14.68 5.02 -8.05
C PHE A 147 -15.20 6.07 -7.07
N LYS A 148 -15.50 5.61 -5.87
CA LYS A 148 -15.81 6.49 -4.73
C LYS A 148 -14.80 6.20 -3.63
N LEU A 149 -13.78 7.04 -3.48
CA LEU A 149 -12.92 7.04 -2.28
C LEU A 149 -13.77 7.18 -0.99
N HIS A 150 -14.94 7.82 -1.10
CA HIS A 150 -15.82 8.16 0.01
C HIS A 150 -16.86 7.08 0.36
N GLY A 151 -16.86 5.93 -0.29
CA GLY A 151 -17.94 4.94 -0.14
C GLY A 151 -17.70 3.86 0.91
N GLY A 152 -17.27 4.17 2.15
CA GLY A 152 -17.17 3.16 3.22
C GLY A 152 -15.91 2.29 3.20
N ASN A 153 -14.97 2.52 2.29
CA ASN A 153 -13.76 1.73 2.12
C ASN A 153 -12.61 2.13 3.06
N GLY A 154 -12.75 3.21 3.82
CA GLY A 154 -11.68 3.76 4.67
C GLY A 154 -11.12 2.74 5.66
N HIS A 155 -11.98 1.94 6.29
CA HIS A 155 -11.56 0.89 7.22
C HIS A 155 -10.71 -0.20 6.54
N LEU A 156 -11.10 -0.66 5.36
CA LEU A 156 -10.33 -1.67 4.61
C LEU A 156 -9.01 -1.11 4.09
N LEU A 157 -8.98 0.16 3.66
CA LEU A 157 -7.73 0.82 3.29
C LEU A 157 -6.79 0.98 4.49
N ASP A 158 -7.32 1.31 5.68
CA ASP A 158 -6.53 1.37 6.91
C ASP A 158 -5.88 0.02 7.22
N ILE A 159 -6.63 -1.07 7.12
CA ILE A 159 -6.09 -2.44 7.29
C ILE A 159 -4.99 -2.71 6.26
N ALA A 160 -5.20 -2.40 4.98
CA ALA A 160 -4.24 -2.65 3.93
C ALA A 160 -2.96 -1.83 4.11
N PHE A 161 -3.06 -0.53 4.40
CA PHE A 161 -1.90 0.36 4.54
C PHE A 161 -1.02 0.01 5.75
N ARG A 162 -1.61 -0.51 6.82
CA ARG A 162 -0.87 -1.07 7.95
C ARG A 162 -0.28 -2.46 7.64
N GLY A 163 -1.07 -3.30 6.99
CA GLY A 163 -0.73 -4.71 6.78
C GLY A 163 0.33 -4.94 5.70
N VAL A 164 0.27 -4.22 4.57
CA VAL A 164 1.16 -4.48 3.43
C VAL A 164 2.65 -4.28 3.76
N PRO A 165 3.08 -3.23 4.48
CA PRO A 165 4.46 -3.12 4.95
C PRO A 165 4.89 -4.29 5.85
N ILE A 166 4.02 -4.77 6.74
CA ILE A 166 4.29 -5.92 7.61
C ILE A 166 4.48 -7.19 6.78
N LEU A 167 3.65 -7.41 5.75
CA LEU A 167 3.82 -8.53 4.82
C LEU A 167 5.17 -8.47 4.09
N LEU A 168 5.62 -7.28 3.69
CA LEU A 168 6.92 -7.09 3.06
C LEU A 168 8.07 -7.37 4.04
N ILE A 169 7.97 -6.91 5.28
CA ILE A 169 8.97 -7.21 6.31
C ILE A 169 9.07 -8.72 6.51
N ASN A 170 7.95 -9.39 6.74
CA ASN A 170 7.90 -10.81 7.05
C ASN A 170 8.24 -11.72 5.84
N GLY A 171 7.92 -11.28 4.62
CA GLY A 171 8.12 -12.07 3.40
C GLY A 171 9.43 -11.81 2.67
N PHE A 172 10.11 -10.70 2.97
CA PHE A 172 11.32 -10.29 2.25
C PHE A 172 12.46 -9.91 3.18
N TYR A 173 12.32 -8.90 4.06
CA TYR A 173 13.43 -8.42 4.88
C TYR A 173 13.86 -9.42 5.96
N ALA A 174 12.94 -9.89 6.76
CA ALA A 174 13.23 -10.78 7.89
C ALA A 174 13.86 -12.12 7.47
N PRO A 175 13.36 -12.82 6.42
CA PRO A 175 13.99 -14.07 5.98
C PRO A 175 15.39 -13.89 5.38
N LEU A 176 15.74 -12.68 4.92
CA LEU A 176 17.07 -12.35 4.43
C LEU A 176 18.02 -11.85 5.53
N GLY A 177 17.53 -11.65 6.75
CA GLY A 177 18.30 -11.05 7.84
C GLY A 177 18.65 -9.57 7.57
N ILE A 178 17.87 -8.88 6.74
CA ILE A 178 18.07 -7.47 6.39
C ILE A 178 17.15 -6.63 7.29
N GLU A 179 17.73 -5.61 7.93
CA GLU A 179 16.93 -4.64 8.70
C GLU A 179 15.99 -3.85 7.76
N PRO A 180 14.69 -3.82 8.04
CA PRO A 180 13.77 -3.04 7.23
C PRO A 180 14.05 -1.55 7.39
N PRO A 181 13.81 -0.71 6.36
CA PRO A 181 13.99 0.73 6.46
C PRO A 181 13.01 1.32 7.48
N ALA A 182 13.41 2.42 8.12
CA ALA A 182 12.48 3.22 8.89
C ALA A 182 11.49 3.90 7.93
N TYR A 183 10.26 3.42 7.90
CA TYR A 183 9.20 3.93 7.01
C TYR A 183 8.07 4.63 7.77
N GLU A 184 8.07 4.54 9.10
CA GLU A 184 7.07 5.22 9.92
C GLU A 184 7.36 6.71 9.98
N ILE A 185 6.44 7.51 9.42
CA ILE A 185 6.47 8.95 9.58
C ILE A 185 5.79 9.28 10.91
N LYS A 186 6.55 9.83 11.86
CA LYS A 186 6.02 10.24 13.16
C LYS A 186 5.07 11.41 12.98
N TRP A 187 3.80 11.12 13.05
CA TRP A 187 2.75 12.11 13.07
C TRP A 187 2.47 12.58 14.50
N ARG A 188 2.49 13.88 14.73
CA ARG A 188 2.02 14.47 15.99
C ARG A 188 0.65 15.09 15.76
N ARG A 189 -0.37 14.53 16.42
CA ARG A 189 -1.67 15.19 16.53
C ARG A 189 -1.43 16.52 17.25
N ARG A 190 -1.67 17.66 16.60
CA ARG A 190 -1.79 18.91 17.34
C ARG A 190 -3.05 18.76 18.18
N VAL A 191 -2.86 18.66 19.50
CA VAL A 191 -3.96 18.86 20.45
C VAL A 191 -4.32 20.34 20.30
N ALA A 192 -5.56 20.60 19.87
CA ALA A 192 -6.12 21.96 19.80
C ALA A 192 -6.24 22.53 21.20
#